data_bd2daae961a490e01704aa930630878a
#
_entry.id   bd2daae961a490e01704aa930630878a
#
_cell.length_a   1.000
_cell.length_b   1.000
_cell.length_c   1.000
_cell.angle_alpha   90.00
_cell.angle_beta   90.00
_cell.angle_gamma   90.00
#
_symmetry.space_group_name_H-M   'P 1'
#
loop_
_entity.id
_entity.type
_entity.pdbx_description
1 polymer ?
#
loop_
_entity_poly.entity_id
_entity_poly.type
_entity_poly.pdbx_seq_one_letter_code
_entity_poly.pdbx_strand_id
1 'polypeptide(L)'
;MSEVRVGTGIDAHAFAEGVPLVLGGVHIEHPRGLAGHSDGDVLAHALTDALLGAAGMEDIGAVFPSGDPAFVGADSIELLREAWRRVREAGWELVNADVVLIGEEPRLAPHRDEMRARLAGALGVEPERVAVRATTTDGLGFTGRREGLAAQAVALLRR
;
A
#
# COMPACT_ATOMS: atom_id res chain seq x y z
N MET A 1 -17.75 -19.48 -16.73
CA MET A 1 -18.35 -18.38 -15.95
C MET A 1 -17.25 -17.58 -15.29
N SER A 2 -17.26 -16.27 -15.41
CA SER A 2 -16.25 -15.44 -14.76
C SER A 2 -16.54 -15.29 -13.27
N GLU A 3 -15.48 -15.21 -12.49
CA GLU A 3 -15.54 -15.01 -11.04
C GLU A 3 -14.94 -13.64 -10.74
N VAL A 4 -15.56 -12.88 -9.85
CA VAL A 4 -15.02 -11.62 -9.34
C VAL A 4 -14.90 -11.68 -7.82
N ARG A 5 -13.86 -11.08 -7.29
CA ARG A 5 -13.57 -11.04 -5.87
C ARG A 5 -13.13 -9.63 -5.46
N VAL A 6 -13.63 -9.18 -4.33
CA VAL A 6 -13.20 -7.94 -3.70
C VAL A 6 -12.33 -8.25 -2.49
N GLY A 7 -11.30 -7.44 -2.28
CA GLY A 7 -10.46 -7.51 -1.10
C GLY A 7 -10.21 -6.13 -0.54
N THR A 8 -9.94 -6.06 0.75
CA THR A 8 -9.62 -4.81 1.43
C THR A 8 -8.31 -4.98 2.21
N GLY A 9 -7.58 -3.88 2.35
CA GLY A 9 -6.36 -3.82 3.14
C GLY A 9 -6.32 -2.53 3.94
N ILE A 10 -5.82 -2.61 5.16
CA ILE A 10 -5.63 -1.47 6.05
C ILE A 10 -4.25 -1.59 6.67
N ASP A 11 -3.52 -0.48 6.70
CA ASP A 11 -2.22 -0.42 7.35
C ASP A 11 -2.04 0.93 8.05
N ALA A 12 -1.25 0.96 9.10
CA ALA A 12 -0.94 2.18 9.84
C ALA A 12 0.46 2.08 10.42
N HIS A 13 1.21 3.19 10.36
CA HIS A 13 2.55 3.29 10.93
C HIS A 13 2.71 4.62 11.64
N ALA A 14 3.46 4.61 12.75
CA ALA A 14 3.82 5.81 13.47
C ALA A 14 4.88 6.60 12.71
N PHE A 15 4.85 7.93 12.80
CA PHE A 15 5.95 8.76 12.37
C PHE A 15 7.19 8.50 13.25
N ALA A 16 8.36 8.57 12.63
CA ALA A 16 9.64 8.42 13.31
C ALA A 16 10.66 9.42 12.76
N GLU A 17 11.46 9.99 13.67
CA GLU A 17 12.56 10.89 13.29
C GLU A 17 13.67 10.12 12.61
N GLY A 18 14.35 10.77 11.65
CA GLY A 18 15.53 10.21 10.99
C GLY A 18 15.25 9.07 10.02
N VAL A 19 13.98 8.83 9.69
CA VAL A 19 13.55 7.79 8.78
C VAL A 19 13.05 8.45 7.49
N PRO A 20 13.48 7.98 6.30
CA PRO A 20 12.92 8.48 5.04
C PRO A 20 11.43 8.20 4.95
N LEU A 21 10.66 9.14 4.38
CA LEU A 21 9.24 8.94 4.12
C LEU A 21 9.04 8.36 2.72
N VAL A 22 8.44 7.17 2.67
CA VAL A 22 8.12 6.49 1.41
C VAL A 22 6.62 6.21 1.39
N LEU A 23 5.94 6.70 0.36
CA LEU A 23 4.50 6.49 0.17
C LEU A 23 4.24 6.16 -1.30
N GLY A 24 3.57 5.04 -1.55
CA GLY A 24 3.29 4.59 -2.91
C GLY A 24 4.56 4.40 -3.74
N GLY A 25 5.65 3.99 -3.11
CA GLY A 25 6.95 3.82 -3.74
C GLY A 25 7.70 5.13 -4.02
N VAL A 26 7.17 6.28 -3.58
CA VAL A 26 7.77 7.59 -3.82
C VAL A 26 8.45 8.10 -2.55
N HIS A 27 9.72 8.49 -2.66
CA HIS A 27 10.42 9.17 -1.58
C HIS A 27 9.95 10.62 -1.50
N ILE A 28 9.41 11.00 -0.35
CA ILE A 28 8.88 12.34 -0.13
C ILE A 28 9.75 13.07 0.90
N GLU A 29 10.17 14.28 0.56
CA GLU A 29 10.91 15.12 1.49
C GLU A 29 9.99 15.56 2.62
N HIS A 30 10.31 15.12 3.84
CA HIS A 30 9.49 15.37 5.03
C HIS A 30 10.38 15.18 6.27
N PRO A 31 10.15 15.96 7.36
CA PRO A 31 10.97 15.86 8.56
C PRO A 31 10.96 14.49 9.23
N ARG A 32 9.88 13.71 9.02
CA ARG A 32 9.73 12.38 9.61
C ARG A 32 9.33 11.38 8.54
N GLY A 33 9.75 10.14 8.69
CA GLY A 33 9.26 9.01 7.91
C GLY A 33 8.35 8.13 8.76
N LEU A 34 8.06 6.93 8.26
CA LEU A 34 7.21 5.98 8.94
C LEU A 34 8.04 4.82 9.48
N ALA A 35 7.81 4.48 10.75
CA ALA A 35 8.47 3.35 11.40
C ALA A 35 7.91 2.03 10.86
N GLY A 36 8.76 1.01 10.75
CA GLY A 36 8.33 -0.32 10.30
C GLY A 36 9.52 -1.21 10.00
N HIS A 37 9.26 -2.50 9.78
CA HIS A 37 10.29 -3.49 9.42
C HIS A 37 10.79 -3.34 7.98
N SER A 38 9.94 -2.80 7.10
CA SER A 38 10.28 -2.45 5.72
C SER A 38 10.51 -0.94 5.64
N ASP A 39 10.16 -0.32 4.53
CA ASP A 39 10.24 1.13 4.36
C ASP A 39 9.05 1.90 4.96
N GLY A 40 8.09 1.20 5.58
CA GLY A 40 6.93 1.81 6.21
C GLY A 40 5.86 2.32 5.25
N ASP A 41 5.92 1.96 3.98
CA ASP A 41 4.98 2.44 2.94
C ASP A 41 3.57 1.90 3.18
N VAL A 42 2.73 2.68 3.86
CA VAL A 42 1.35 2.28 4.20
C VAL A 42 0.48 2.07 2.96
N LEU A 43 0.72 2.80 1.87
CA LEU A 43 -0.07 2.66 0.64
C LEU A 43 0.22 1.33 -0.03
N ALA A 44 1.50 0.99 -0.19
CA ALA A 44 1.90 -0.27 -0.79
C ALA A 44 1.46 -1.47 0.05
N HIS A 45 1.56 -1.37 1.39
CA HIS A 45 1.13 -2.45 2.30
C HIS A 45 -0.37 -2.67 2.26
N ALA A 46 -1.17 -1.59 2.29
CA ALA A 46 -2.63 -1.70 2.22
C ALA A 46 -3.07 -2.33 0.88
N LEU A 47 -2.46 -1.91 -0.22
CA LEU A 47 -2.76 -2.47 -1.54
C LEU A 47 -2.37 -3.95 -1.61
N THR A 48 -1.21 -4.31 -1.08
CA THR A 48 -0.76 -5.71 -1.02
C THR A 48 -1.79 -6.58 -0.30
N ASP A 49 -2.24 -6.14 0.88
CA ASP A 49 -3.26 -6.88 1.65
C ASP A 49 -4.59 -6.98 0.91
N ALA A 50 -5.00 -5.91 0.22
CA ALA A 50 -6.24 -5.94 -0.56
C ALA A 50 -6.19 -6.99 -1.67
N LEU A 51 -5.07 -7.09 -2.37
CA LEU A 51 -4.87 -8.07 -3.44
C LEU A 51 -4.86 -9.50 -2.89
N LEU A 52 -4.13 -9.72 -1.82
CA LEU A 52 -4.07 -11.04 -1.17
C LEU A 52 -5.45 -11.45 -0.65
N GLY A 53 -6.18 -10.53 -0.01
CA GLY A 53 -7.53 -10.79 0.49
C GLY A 53 -8.52 -11.12 -0.60
N ALA A 54 -8.48 -10.39 -1.72
CA ALA A 54 -9.35 -10.67 -2.87
C ALA A 54 -9.10 -12.06 -3.45
N ALA A 55 -7.85 -12.51 -3.44
CA ALA A 55 -7.47 -13.85 -3.91
C ALA A 55 -7.74 -14.94 -2.88
N GLY A 56 -8.20 -14.59 -1.67
CA GLY A 56 -8.42 -15.56 -0.60
C GLY A 56 -7.15 -16.08 0.03
N MET A 57 -6.06 -15.33 -0.09
CA MET A 57 -4.77 -15.66 0.50
C MET A 57 -4.59 -15.03 1.87
N GLU A 58 -3.55 -15.44 2.60
CA GLU A 58 -3.23 -14.86 3.90
C GLU A 58 -2.69 -13.44 3.76
N ASP A 59 -2.64 -12.71 4.87
CA ASP A 59 -2.21 -11.32 4.90
C ASP A 59 -0.69 -11.16 4.67
N ILE A 60 -0.26 -9.90 4.52
CA ILE A 60 1.14 -9.55 4.26
C ILE A 60 2.08 -10.06 5.37
N GLY A 61 1.63 -10.04 6.63
CA GLY A 61 2.44 -10.52 7.76
C GLY A 61 2.67 -12.02 7.74
N ALA A 62 1.73 -12.80 7.21
CA ALA A 62 1.88 -14.24 7.06
C ALA A 62 2.72 -14.59 5.82
N VAL A 63 2.52 -13.86 4.72
CA VAL A 63 3.26 -14.07 3.46
C VAL A 63 4.70 -13.59 3.59
N PHE A 64 4.93 -12.47 4.28
CA PHE A 64 6.24 -11.87 4.50
C PHE A 64 6.47 -11.65 6.00
N PRO A 65 6.80 -12.69 6.78
CA PRO A 65 6.95 -12.55 8.22
C PRO A 65 8.00 -11.50 8.61
N SER A 66 7.66 -10.62 9.54
CA SER A 66 8.52 -9.52 9.98
C SER A 66 9.83 -10.01 10.63
N GLY A 67 9.83 -11.23 11.16
CA GLY A 67 11.03 -11.85 11.73
C GLY A 67 11.95 -12.49 10.71
N ASP A 68 11.57 -12.55 9.44
CA ASP A 68 12.40 -13.15 8.39
C ASP A 68 13.49 -12.15 7.95
N PRO A 69 14.79 -12.51 8.10
CA PRO A 69 15.88 -11.61 7.68
C PRO A 69 15.80 -11.21 6.20
N ALA A 70 15.18 -12.03 5.35
CA ALA A 70 15.05 -11.74 3.93
C ALA A 70 14.20 -10.47 3.65
N PHE A 71 13.34 -10.07 4.61
CA PHE A 71 12.42 -8.96 4.43
C PHE A 71 12.75 -7.74 5.30
N VAL A 72 13.81 -7.79 6.09
CA VAL A 72 14.24 -6.64 6.89
C VAL A 72 14.70 -5.51 5.97
N GLY A 73 14.13 -4.32 6.13
CA GLY A 73 14.45 -3.17 5.28
C GLY A 73 13.95 -3.30 3.84
N ALA A 74 13.08 -4.26 3.57
CA ALA A 74 12.61 -4.54 2.22
C ALA A 74 11.87 -3.35 1.60
N ASP A 75 12.06 -3.18 0.30
CA ASP A 75 11.29 -2.25 -0.51
C ASP A 75 9.86 -2.77 -0.64
N SER A 76 8.89 -2.00 -0.17
CA SER A 76 7.48 -2.40 -0.19
C SER A 76 6.92 -2.56 -1.59
N ILE A 77 7.47 -1.87 -2.59
CA ILE A 77 7.10 -2.09 -4.00
C ILE A 77 7.52 -3.50 -4.45
N GLU A 78 8.68 -3.98 -4.01
CA GLU A 78 9.11 -5.35 -4.32
C GLU A 78 8.24 -6.39 -3.61
N LEU A 79 7.82 -6.11 -2.37
CA LEU A 79 6.87 -6.99 -1.67
C LEU A 79 5.53 -7.03 -2.40
N LEU A 80 5.04 -5.88 -2.86
CA LEU A 80 3.82 -5.78 -3.67
C LEU A 80 3.95 -6.59 -4.96
N ARG A 81 5.08 -6.47 -5.64
CA ARG A 81 5.36 -7.21 -6.89
C ARG A 81 5.32 -8.71 -6.66
N GLU A 82 5.94 -9.19 -5.59
CA GLU A 82 5.97 -10.62 -5.26
C GLU A 82 4.58 -11.15 -4.86
N ALA A 83 3.82 -10.40 -4.06
CA ALA A 83 2.45 -10.76 -3.71
C ALA A 83 1.58 -10.85 -4.96
N TRP A 84 1.70 -9.86 -5.85
CA TRP A 84 0.96 -9.84 -7.11
C TRP A 84 1.32 -11.01 -8.00
N ARG A 85 2.58 -11.39 -8.06
CA ARG A 85 3.02 -12.57 -8.79
C ARG A 85 2.28 -13.82 -8.34
N ARG A 86 2.14 -14.01 -7.03
CA ARG A 86 1.41 -15.15 -6.44
C ARG A 86 -0.07 -15.11 -6.78
N VAL A 87 -0.67 -13.93 -6.72
CA VAL A 87 -2.08 -13.72 -7.07
C VAL A 87 -2.32 -14.04 -8.56
N ARG A 88 -1.40 -13.61 -9.43
CA ARG A 88 -1.44 -13.90 -10.85
C ARG A 88 -1.32 -15.39 -11.15
N GLU A 89 -0.43 -16.08 -10.45
CA GLU A 89 -0.27 -17.53 -10.61
C GLU A 89 -1.55 -18.29 -10.27
N ALA A 90 -2.37 -17.78 -9.37
CA ALA A 90 -3.68 -18.35 -9.04
C ALA A 90 -4.76 -18.03 -10.10
N GLY A 91 -4.39 -17.33 -11.17
CA GLY A 91 -5.26 -17.06 -12.31
C GLY A 91 -6.01 -15.74 -12.26
N TRP A 92 -5.71 -14.88 -11.29
CA TRP A 92 -6.42 -13.62 -11.13
C TRP A 92 -5.86 -12.49 -11.99
N GLU A 93 -6.75 -11.60 -12.41
CA GLU A 93 -6.43 -10.34 -13.08
C GLU A 93 -7.00 -9.18 -12.26
N LEU A 94 -6.33 -8.03 -12.30
CA LEU A 94 -6.83 -6.82 -11.64
C LEU A 94 -7.86 -6.13 -12.52
N VAL A 95 -9.05 -5.89 -11.96
CA VAL A 95 -10.04 -5.00 -12.58
C VAL A 95 -9.67 -3.56 -12.22
N ASN A 96 -9.62 -3.24 -10.92
CA ASN A 96 -9.15 -1.94 -10.43
C ASN A 96 -8.77 -2.03 -8.95
N ALA A 97 -8.05 -1.01 -8.50
CA ALA A 97 -7.75 -0.80 -7.08
C ALA A 97 -7.95 0.67 -6.74
N ASP A 98 -8.36 0.92 -5.50
CA ASP A 98 -8.52 2.26 -4.94
C ASP A 98 -7.79 2.31 -3.61
N VAL A 99 -6.81 3.21 -3.49
CA VAL A 99 -5.97 3.34 -2.31
C VAL A 99 -6.13 4.73 -1.73
N VAL A 100 -6.41 4.81 -0.44
CA VAL A 100 -6.66 6.08 0.25
C VAL A 100 -5.65 6.26 1.37
N LEU A 101 -4.89 7.36 1.32
CA LEU A 101 -4.04 7.78 2.43
C LEU A 101 -4.87 8.58 3.43
N ILE A 102 -4.73 8.26 4.69
CA ILE A 102 -5.44 8.93 5.80
C ILE A 102 -4.40 9.62 6.67
N GLY A 103 -4.44 10.94 6.71
CA GLY A 103 -3.50 11.72 7.50
C GLY A 103 -3.55 13.21 7.20
N GLU A 104 -2.89 13.99 8.05
CA GLU A 104 -2.88 15.44 7.94
C GLU A 104 -1.73 15.95 7.07
N GLU A 105 -0.64 15.18 7.01
CA GLU A 105 0.58 15.51 6.27
C GLU A 105 1.29 14.23 5.81
N PRO A 106 2.09 14.26 4.72
CA PRO A 106 2.27 15.35 3.77
C PRO A 106 1.07 15.50 2.82
N ARG A 107 1.08 16.54 1.99
CA ARG A 107 0.11 16.66 0.90
C ARG A 107 0.45 15.63 -0.18
N LEU A 108 -0.54 14.82 -0.52
CA LEU A 108 -0.35 13.76 -1.51
C LEU A 108 -0.39 14.28 -2.96
N ALA A 109 -1.17 15.33 -3.22
CA ALA A 109 -1.47 15.77 -4.57
C ALA A 109 -0.25 15.97 -5.49
N PRO A 110 0.86 16.58 -5.04
CA PRO A 110 2.03 16.74 -5.89
C PRO A 110 2.69 15.42 -6.32
N HIS A 111 2.43 14.33 -5.60
CA HIS A 111 3.08 13.03 -5.80
C HIS A 111 2.13 11.97 -6.37
N ARG A 112 0.85 12.30 -6.54
CA ARG A 112 -0.18 11.33 -6.92
C ARG A 112 0.13 10.57 -8.20
N ASP A 113 0.51 11.28 -9.25
CA ASP A 113 0.74 10.66 -10.54
C ASP A 113 1.94 9.70 -10.50
N GLU A 114 2.99 10.07 -9.79
CA GLU A 114 4.16 9.20 -9.63
C GLU A 114 3.82 7.97 -8.78
N MET A 115 3.04 8.13 -7.72
CA MET A 115 2.57 7.01 -6.89
C MET A 115 1.74 6.03 -7.72
N ARG A 116 0.79 6.54 -8.51
CA ARG A 116 -0.02 5.70 -9.40
C ARG A 116 0.84 4.93 -10.38
N ALA A 117 1.81 5.60 -10.98
CA ALA A 117 2.72 4.96 -11.94
C ALA A 117 3.55 3.86 -11.29
N ARG A 118 4.06 4.08 -10.08
CA ARG A 118 4.86 3.09 -9.37
C ARG A 118 4.05 1.88 -8.91
N LEU A 119 2.87 2.13 -8.35
CA LEU A 119 1.98 1.04 -7.91
C LEU A 119 1.49 0.23 -9.12
N ALA A 120 1.02 0.88 -10.15
CA ALA A 120 0.56 0.21 -11.37
C ALA A 120 1.69 -0.53 -12.06
N GLY A 121 2.90 0.05 -12.08
CA GLY A 121 4.09 -0.58 -12.66
C GLY A 121 4.45 -1.89 -11.94
N ALA A 122 4.32 -1.92 -10.61
CA ALA A 122 4.54 -3.13 -9.83
C ALA A 122 3.54 -4.24 -10.19
N LEU A 123 2.32 -3.87 -10.57
CA LEU A 123 1.26 -4.79 -10.95
C LEU A 123 1.25 -5.10 -12.46
N GLY A 124 2.07 -4.41 -13.24
CA GLY A 124 2.09 -4.59 -14.69
C GLY A 124 0.78 -4.17 -15.36
N VAL A 125 0.09 -3.19 -14.80
CA VAL A 125 -1.18 -2.66 -15.32
C VAL A 125 -1.04 -1.16 -15.63
N GLU A 126 -2.03 -0.63 -16.35
CA GLU A 126 -2.07 0.79 -16.67
C GLU A 126 -2.44 1.61 -15.42
N PRO A 127 -1.87 2.83 -15.28
CA PRO A 127 -2.14 3.67 -14.10
C PRO A 127 -3.62 3.95 -13.84
N GLU A 128 -4.45 3.97 -14.88
CA GLU A 128 -5.90 4.20 -14.77
C GLU A 128 -6.61 3.14 -13.94
N ARG A 129 -5.99 1.97 -13.76
CA ARG A 129 -6.57 0.90 -12.93
C ARG A 129 -6.30 1.06 -11.44
N VAL A 130 -5.45 2.02 -11.08
CA VAL A 130 -5.08 2.27 -9.68
C VAL A 130 -5.39 3.71 -9.33
N ALA A 131 -6.38 3.92 -8.47
CA ALA A 131 -6.67 5.24 -7.92
C ALA A 131 -5.87 5.46 -6.65
N VAL A 132 -5.33 6.67 -6.48
CA VAL A 132 -4.63 7.08 -5.26
C VAL A 132 -5.25 8.39 -4.80
N ARG A 133 -5.80 8.38 -3.59
CA ARG A 133 -6.52 9.52 -3.01
C ARG A 133 -6.05 9.76 -1.59
N ALA A 134 -6.39 10.88 -1.02
CA ALA A 134 -6.07 11.20 0.37
C ALA A 134 -7.26 11.83 1.06
N THR A 135 -7.33 11.65 2.37
CA THR A 135 -8.29 12.30 3.24
C THR A 135 -7.64 12.61 4.60
N THR A 136 -8.22 13.54 5.32
CA THR A 136 -7.84 13.80 6.72
C THR A 136 -8.92 13.24 7.64
N THR A 137 -8.65 13.27 8.93
CA THR A 137 -9.66 12.99 9.97
C THR A 137 -10.03 14.27 10.74
N ASP A 138 -9.72 15.43 10.18
CA ASP A 138 -10.06 16.74 10.76
C ASP A 138 -9.56 16.89 12.20
N GLY A 139 -8.33 16.48 12.44
CA GLY A 139 -7.68 16.57 13.75
C GLY A 139 -8.06 15.48 14.74
N LEU A 140 -8.91 14.52 14.35
CA LEU A 140 -9.35 13.44 15.21
C LEU A 140 -8.44 12.22 15.14
N GLY A 141 -8.21 11.58 16.28
CA GLY A 141 -7.47 10.33 16.38
C GLY A 141 -5.98 10.48 16.14
N PHE A 142 -5.28 9.34 16.01
CA PHE A 142 -3.83 9.34 15.86
C PHE A 142 -3.36 9.99 14.55
N THR A 143 -4.12 9.84 13.47
CA THR A 143 -3.81 10.51 12.21
C THR A 143 -4.04 12.02 12.32
N GLY A 144 -5.12 12.42 12.97
CA GLY A 144 -5.44 13.83 13.20
C GLY A 144 -4.46 14.53 14.14
N ARG A 145 -3.89 13.80 15.11
CA ARG A 145 -2.85 14.31 16.00
C ARG A 145 -1.44 14.25 15.41
N ARG A 146 -1.31 13.83 14.16
CA ARG A 146 -0.01 13.71 13.46
C ARG A 146 0.96 12.75 14.15
N GLU A 147 0.43 11.71 14.76
CA GLU A 147 1.24 10.63 15.35
C GLU A 147 1.67 9.60 14.31
N GLY A 148 0.94 9.50 13.22
CA GLY A 148 1.23 8.58 12.14
C GLY A 148 0.30 8.76 10.95
N LEU A 149 0.40 7.84 10.01
CA LEU A 149 -0.44 7.75 8.83
C LEU A 149 -1.11 6.39 8.77
N ALA A 150 -2.27 6.36 8.14
CA ALA A 150 -2.97 5.13 7.82
C ALA A 150 -3.29 5.09 6.33
N ALA A 151 -3.59 3.90 5.82
CA ALA A 151 -4.06 3.72 4.46
C ALA A 151 -5.12 2.64 4.43
N GLN A 152 -6.04 2.77 3.50
CA GLN A 152 -7.02 1.75 3.18
C GLN A 152 -7.01 1.51 1.67
N ALA A 153 -7.09 0.25 1.29
CA ALA A 153 -7.15 -0.12 -0.11
C ALA A 153 -8.30 -1.10 -0.34
N VAL A 154 -8.87 -1.00 -1.53
CA VAL A 154 -9.86 -1.98 -2.03
C VAL A 154 -9.38 -2.41 -3.40
N ALA A 155 -9.44 -3.71 -3.67
CA ALA A 155 -9.09 -4.26 -4.98
C ALA A 155 -10.22 -5.15 -5.47
N LEU A 156 -10.47 -5.11 -6.77
CA LEU A 156 -11.40 -5.99 -7.45
C LEU A 156 -10.62 -6.84 -8.43
N LEU A 157 -10.70 -8.15 -8.27
CA LEU A 157 -10.06 -9.13 -9.14
C LEU A 157 -11.11 -9.92 -9.93
N ARG A 158 -10.68 -10.49 -11.04
CA ARG A 158 -11.49 -11.41 -11.83
C ARG A 158 -10.66 -12.57 -12.36
N ARG A 159 -11.32 -13.68 -12.65
CA ARG A 159 -10.76 -14.82 -13.39
C ARG A 159 -11.87 -15.65 -14.04
#